data_80cf77f08983e8ceeaeb2a43fa165887
#
_entry.id   80cf77f08983e8ceeaeb2a43fa165887
#
_cell.length_a   1.000
_cell.length_b   1.000
_cell.length_c   1.000
_cell.angle_alpha   90.00
_cell.angle_beta   90.00
_cell.angle_gamma   90.00
#
_symmetry.space_group_name_H-M   'P 1'
#
loop_
_entity.id
_entity.type
_entity.pdbx_description
1 polymer ?
#
loop_
_entity_poly.entity_id
_entity_poly.type
_entity_poly.pdbx_seq_one_letter_code
_entity_poly.pdbx_strand_id
1 'polypeptide(L)'
;MVLVDTTVWIDFFAAKSTPEVAELERMLNEEEDICTCGIILTEVLQGICEDEDYQRTLSRFDTFLLLPMTRQAFLRASELYRSLRRRGVTMRKPVDCMIASVAIEHDIALLHNDRDFDPIETYCGLKVVRVSKKPIG
;
A
#
# COMPACT_ATOMS: atom_id res chain seq x y z
N MET A 1 -0.52 12.98 -3.41
CA MET A 1 0.49 11.95 -3.07
C MET A 1 -0.22 10.73 -2.49
N VAL A 2 0.06 9.55 -3.02
CA VAL A 2 -0.60 8.30 -2.63
C VAL A 2 0.44 7.22 -2.42
N LEU A 3 0.32 6.48 -1.30
CA LEU A 3 1.10 5.28 -1.05
C LEU A 3 0.33 4.10 -1.66
N VAL A 4 0.95 3.37 -2.58
CA VAL A 4 0.32 2.24 -3.26
C VAL A 4 0.81 0.94 -2.62
N ASP A 5 -0.13 0.16 -2.06
CA ASP A 5 0.17 -1.08 -1.36
C ASP A 5 0.64 -2.17 -2.32
N THR A 6 1.37 -3.12 -1.78
CA THR A 6 1.87 -4.30 -2.51
C THR A 6 0.75 -5.04 -3.26
N THR A 7 -0.43 -5.17 -2.64
CA THR A 7 -1.57 -5.89 -3.25
C THR A 7 -1.96 -5.31 -4.60
N VAL A 8 -1.95 -3.98 -4.72
CA VAL A 8 -2.32 -3.32 -5.97
C VAL A 8 -1.22 -3.49 -7.01
N TRP A 9 0.04 -3.38 -6.62
CA TRP A 9 1.17 -3.61 -7.53
C TRP A 9 1.18 -5.03 -8.09
N ILE A 10 0.96 -6.03 -7.23
CA ILE A 10 0.92 -7.44 -7.64
C ILE A 10 -0.20 -7.65 -8.66
N ASP A 11 -1.39 -7.12 -8.40
CA ASP A 11 -2.52 -7.23 -9.32
C ASP A 11 -2.24 -6.51 -10.64
N PHE A 12 -1.59 -5.35 -10.58
CA PHE A 12 -1.17 -4.59 -11.76
C PHE A 12 -0.23 -5.41 -12.64
N PHE A 13 0.80 -6.02 -12.06
CA PHE A 13 1.76 -6.83 -12.82
C PHE A 13 1.15 -8.14 -13.33
N ALA A 14 0.11 -8.66 -12.65
CA ALA A 14 -0.64 -9.83 -13.10
C ALA A 14 -1.73 -9.49 -14.12
N ALA A 15 -1.82 -8.24 -14.54
CA ALA A 15 -2.81 -7.73 -15.49
C ALA A 15 -4.27 -8.00 -15.07
N LYS A 16 -4.52 -7.96 -13.76
CA LYS A 16 -5.88 -8.12 -13.24
C LYS A 16 -6.70 -6.86 -13.45
N SER A 17 -7.98 -7.02 -13.75
CA SER A 17 -8.92 -5.92 -13.94
C SER A 17 -9.67 -5.67 -12.64
N THR A 18 -9.14 -4.78 -11.81
CA THR A 18 -9.77 -4.35 -10.55
C THR A 18 -9.94 -2.82 -10.56
N PRO A 19 -10.88 -2.28 -9.78
CA PRO A 19 -10.98 -0.82 -9.64
C PRO A 19 -9.69 -0.18 -9.11
N GLU A 20 -8.98 -0.87 -8.23
CA GLU A 20 -7.73 -0.40 -7.67
C GLU A 20 -6.62 -0.33 -8.72
N VAL A 21 -6.53 -1.33 -9.59
CA VAL A 21 -5.57 -1.33 -10.72
C VAL A 21 -5.91 -0.22 -11.71
N ALA A 22 -7.21 -0.02 -12.01
CA ALA A 22 -7.64 1.06 -12.90
C ALA A 22 -7.22 2.42 -12.33
N GLU A 23 -7.35 2.62 -11.02
CA GLU A 23 -6.91 3.85 -10.37
C GLU A 23 -5.40 4.02 -10.46
N LEU A 24 -4.63 2.96 -10.23
CA LEU A 24 -3.18 3.00 -10.38
C LEU A 24 -2.76 3.35 -11.81
N GLU A 25 -3.41 2.74 -12.81
CA GLU A 25 -3.15 3.05 -14.22
C GLU A 25 -3.43 4.52 -14.53
N ARG A 26 -4.54 5.05 -14.01
CA ARG A 26 -4.89 6.47 -14.18
C ARG A 26 -3.80 7.36 -13.58
N MET A 27 -3.36 7.05 -12.36
CA MET A 27 -2.31 7.82 -11.67
C MET A 27 -1.00 7.80 -12.43
N LEU A 28 -0.62 6.63 -12.98
CA LEU A 28 0.59 6.51 -13.78
C LEU A 28 0.50 7.31 -15.08
N ASN A 29 -0.66 7.26 -15.74
CA ASN A 29 -0.87 8.00 -17.01
C ASN A 29 -0.92 9.50 -16.81
N GLU A 30 -1.45 9.96 -15.67
CA GLU A 30 -1.56 11.39 -15.35
C GLU A 30 -0.33 11.91 -14.60
N GLU A 31 0.68 11.07 -14.42
CA GLU A 31 1.92 11.41 -13.71
C GLU A 31 1.69 11.97 -12.32
N GLU A 32 0.69 11.43 -11.59
CA GLU A 32 0.44 11.81 -10.22
C GLU A 32 1.55 11.31 -9.28
N ASP A 33 1.73 11.98 -8.16
CA ASP A 33 2.76 11.63 -7.19
C ASP A 33 2.44 10.30 -6.50
N ILE A 34 3.24 9.29 -6.78
CA ILE A 34 3.18 7.97 -6.17
C ILE A 34 4.35 7.82 -5.21
N CYS A 35 4.06 7.31 -4.02
CA CYS A 35 5.07 6.98 -3.01
C CYS A 35 5.15 5.47 -2.82
N THR A 36 6.28 5.04 -2.30
CA THR A 36 6.49 3.68 -1.81
C THR A 36 7.24 3.73 -0.49
N CYS A 37 7.41 2.59 0.16
CA CYS A 37 8.25 2.46 1.34
C CYS A 37 9.05 1.16 1.22
N GLY A 38 10.05 1.00 2.09
CA GLY A 38 10.96 -0.14 1.99
C GLY A 38 10.27 -1.49 2.02
N ILE A 39 9.20 -1.64 2.81
CA ILE A 39 8.45 -2.89 2.89
C ILE A 39 7.79 -3.22 1.56
N ILE A 40 7.09 -2.25 0.98
CA ILE A 40 6.40 -2.43 -0.30
C ILE A 40 7.41 -2.73 -1.40
N LEU A 41 8.48 -1.96 -1.46
CA LEU A 41 9.56 -2.18 -2.43
C LEU A 41 10.08 -3.61 -2.33
N THR A 42 10.36 -4.09 -1.12
CA THR A 42 10.86 -5.44 -0.88
C THR A 42 9.84 -6.49 -1.33
N GLU A 43 8.59 -6.34 -0.93
CA GLU A 43 7.53 -7.31 -1.25
C GLU A 43 7.29 -7.41 -2.75
N VAL A 44 7.32 -6.29 -3.45
CA VAL A 44 7.13 -6.29 -4.91
C VAL A 44 8.32 -6.94 -5.60
N LEU A 45 9.54 -6.54 -5.28
CA LEU A 45 10.73 -7.03 -5.96
C LEU A 45 11.03 -8.51 -5.69
N GLN A 46 10.82 -8.96 -4.45
CA GLN A 46 11.10 -10.36 -4.10
C GLN A 46 10.23 -11.36 -4.85
N GLY A 47 9.06 -10.94 -5.34
CA GLY A 47 8.15 -11.78 -6.08
C GLY A 47 8.49 -11.95 -7.56
N ILE A 48 9.48 -11.23 -8.07
CA ILE A 48 9.83 -11.24 -9.49
C ILE A 48 10.93 -12.28 -9.74
N CYS A 49 10.65 -13.22 -10.65
CA CYS A 49 11.57 -14.32 -10.96
C CYS A 49 12.62 -13.96 -12.02
N GLU A 50 12.21 -13.22 -13.06
CA GLU A 50 13.07 -12.94 -14.21
C GLU A 50 13.89 -11.68 -13.98
N ASP A 51 15.21 -11.77 -14.21
CA ASP A 51 16.13 -10.65 -13.98
C ASP A 51 15.75 -9.41 -14.77
N GLU A 52 15.31 -9.60 -16.02
CA GLU A 52 14.91 -8.49 -16.88
C GLU A 52 13.70 -7.75 -16.32
N ASP A 53 12.70 -8.50 -15.85
CA ASP A 53 11.51 -7.92 -15.22
C ASP A 53 11.87 -7.21 -13.91
N TYR A 54 12.79 -7.79 -13.15
CA TYR A 54 13.29 -7.19 -11.92
C TYR A 54 13.92 -5.83 -12.20
N GLN A 55 14.83 -5.74 -13.18
CA GLN A 55 15.48 -4.47 -13.52
C GLN A 55 14.49 -3.43 -14.03
N ARG A 56 13.51 -3.85 -14.82
CA ARG A 56 12.48 -2.94 -15.34
C ARG A 56 11.63 -2.38 -14.22
N THR A 57 11.22 -3.23 -13.27
CA THR A 57 10.42 -2.82 -12.13
C THR A 57 11.22 -1.91 -11.20
N LEU A 58 12.49 -2.25 -10.93
CA LEU A 58 13.36 -1.42 -10.12
C LEU A 58 13.49 -0.01 -10.72
N SER A 59 13.70 0.09 -12.03
CA SER A 59 13.79 1.38 -12.72
C SER A 59 12.50 2.20 -12.57
N ARG A 60 11.34 1.54 -12.64
CA ARG A 60 10.06 2.21 -12.41
C ARG A 60 9.97 2.75 -10.99
N PHE A 61 10.33 1.93 -10.01
CA PHE A 61 10.25 2.32 -8.59
C PHE A 61 11.25 3.40 -8.22
N ASP A 62 12.37 3.52 -8.95
CA ASP A 62 13.33 4.61 -8.74
C ASP A 62 12.73 6.00 -9.01
N THR A 63 11.62 6.07 -9.75
CA THR A 63 10.94 7.33 -10.04
C THR A 63 9.97 7.75 -8.92
N PHE A 64 9.67 6.85 -7.98
CA PHE A 64 8.73 7.14 -6.89
C PHE A 64 9.47 7.65 -5.66
N LEU A 65 8.76 8.45 -4.86
CA LEU A 65 9.30 8.89 -3.58
C LEU A 65 9.31 7.72 -2.59
N LEU A 66 10.50 7.38 -2.09
CA LEU A 66 10.66 6.36 -1.05
C LEU A 66 10.49 7.03 0.31
N LEU A 67 9.36 6.77 0.98
CA LEU A 67 9.08 7.32 2.30
C LEU A 67 9.89 6.59 3.36
N PRO A 68 10.58 7.32 4.24
CA PRO A 68 11.37 6.68 5.29
C PRO A 68 10.47 6.03 6.33
N MET A 69 10.92 4.90 6.88
CA MET A 69 10.28 4.26 8.02
C MET A 69 11.10 4.61 9.26
N THR A 70 10.64 5.63 9.97
CA THR A 70 11.31 6.14 11.15
C THR A 70 10.98 5.29 12.38
N ARG A 71 11.74 5.50 13.48
CA ARG A 71 11.42 4.89 14.75
C ARG A 71 9.97 5.18 15.15
N GLN A 72 9.50 6.40 14.91
CA GLN A 72 8.13 6.82 15.22
C GLN A 72 7.10 5.98 14.45
N ALA A 73 7.34 5.69 13.18
CA ALA A 73 6.46 4.84 12.38
C ALA A 73 6.37 3.43 12.95
N PHE A 74 7.49 2.85 13.39
CA PHE A 74 7.49 1.53 14.01
C PHE A 74 6.75 1.50 15.34
N LEU A 75 6.93 2.54 16.17
CA LEU A 75 6.19 2.66 17.44
C LEU A 75 4.68 2.78 17.16
N ARG A 76 4.29 3.59 16.20
CA ARG A 76 2.89 3.71 15.81
C ARG A 76 2.33 2.38 15.33
N ALA A 77 3.08 1.63 14.53
CA ALA A 77 2.65 0.32 14.06
C ALA A 77 2.32 -0.62 15.24
N SER A 78 3.15 -0.62 16.27
CA SER A 78 2.90 -1.42 17.47
C SER A 78 1.64 -0.96 18.20
N GLU A 79 1.42 0.34 18.29
CA GLU A 79 0.23 0.91 18.92
C GLU A 79 -1.04 0.57 18.14
N LEU A 80 -1.00 0.61 16.81
CA LEU A 80 -2.12 0.19 15.96
C LEU A 80 -2.48 -1.27 16.24
N TYR A 81 -1.51 -2.15 16.23
CA TYR A 81 -1.71 -3.57 16.46
C TYR A 81 -2.35 -3.81 17.86
N ARG A 82 -1.81 -3.17 18.89
CA ARG A 82 -2.32 -3.31 20.27
C ARG A 82 -3.73 -2.73 20.42
N SER A 83 -3.98 -1.58 19.82
CA SER A 83 -5.29 -0.92 19.86
C SER A 83 -6.37 -1.80 19.22
N LEU A 84 -6.07 -2.38 18.06
CA LEU A 84 -7.00 -3.26 17.36
C LEU A 84 -7.24 -4.54 18.17
N ARG A 85 -6.19 -5.12 18.75
CA ARG A 85 -6.35 -6.33 19.59
C ARG A 85 -7.27 -6.08 20.77
N ARG A 86 -7.20 -4.90 21.38
CA ARG A 86 -8.12 -4.52 22.48
C ARG A 86 -9.57 -4.46 22.02
N ARG A 87 -9.79 -4.20 20.74
CA ARG A 87 -11.12 -4.19 20.13
C ARG A 87 -11.55 -5.56 19.63
N GLY A 88 -10.76 -6.60 19.87
CA GLY A 88 -11.04 -7.95 19.43
C GLY A 88 -10.59 -8.26 18.01
N VAL A 89 -9.80 -7.37 17.39
CA VAL A 89 -9.27 -7.57 16.05
C VAL A 89 -7.81 -7.95 16.12
N THR A 90 -7.48 -9.18 15.75
CA THR A 90 -6.08 -9.62 15.66
C THR A 90 -5.64 -9.52 14.20
N MET A 91 -4.64 -8.69 13.95
CA MET A 91 -4.08 -8.53 12.61
C MET A 91 -3.28 -9.77 12.24
N ARG A 92 -3.61 -10.38 11.09
CA ARG A 92 -2.91 -11.58 10.60
C ARG A 92 -1.49 -11.27 10.15
N LYS A 93 -1.29 -10.08 9.61
CA LYS A 93 0.00 -9.63 9.06
C LYS A 93 0.41 -8.34 9.77
N PRO A 94 1.32 -8.41 10.75
CA PRO A 94 1.79 -7.20 11.43
C PRO A 94 2.38 -6.15 10.48
N VAL A 95 2.88 -6.58 9.33
CA VAL A 95 3.45 -5.68 8.32
C VAL A 95 2.40 -4.68 7.80
N ASP A 96 1.12 -5.03 7.79
CA ASP A 96 0.07 -4.12 7.37
C ASP A 96 -0.05 -2.92 8.31
N CYS A 97 0.19 -3.12 9.60
CA CYS A 97 0.28 -2.01 10.56
C CYS A 97 1.46 -1.10 10.27
N MET A 98 2.58 -1.67 9.82
CA MET A 98 3.77 -0.88 9.45
C MET A 98 3.50 -0.02 8.22
N ILE A 99 2.88 -0.60 7.19
CA ILE A 99 2.52 0.15 5.97
C ILE A 99 1.52 1.25 6.31
N ALA A 100 0.48 0.92 7.07
CA ALA A 100 -0.51 1.91 7.49
C ALA A 100 0.11 3.04 8.30
N SER A 101 1.08 2.74 9.18
CA SER A 101 1.73 3.75 10.00
C SER A 101 2.54 4.74 9.15
N VAL A 102 3.16 4.27 8.07
CA VAL A 102 3.87 5.17 7.13
C VAL A 102 2.87 6.15 6.51
N ALA A 103 1.74 5.67 6.03
CA ALA A 103 0.71 6.52 5.44
C ALA A 103 0.17 7.54 6.46
N ILE A 104 -0.09 7.11 7.70
CA ILE A 104 -0.60 7.98 8.76
C ILE A 104 0.43 9.04 9.15
N GLU A 105 1.70 8.63 9.33
CA GLU A 105 2.77 9.57 9.72
C GLU A 105 3.00 10.65 8.66
N HIS A 106 2.82 10.34 7.39
CA HIS A 106 2.98 11.27 6.29
C HIS A 106 1.68 11.95 5.86
N ASP A 107 0.58 11.64 6.53
CA ASP A 107 -0.76 12.20 6.25
C ASP A 107 -1.17 12.05 4.78
N ILE A 108 -0.95 10.86 4.24
CA ILE A 108 -1.30 10.53 2.85
C ILE A 108 -2.24 9.32 2.80
N ALA A 109 -2.97 9.20 1.68
CA ALA A 109 -3.88 8.10 1.50
C ALA A 109 -3.15 6.84 1.01
N LEU A 110 -3.69 5.68 1.39
CA LEU A 110 -3.24 4.37 0.94
C LEU A 110 -4.21 3.85 -0.12
N LEU A 111 -3.66 3.41 -1.25
CA LEU A 111 -4.40 2.64 -2.25
C LEU A 111 -4.10 1.16 -2.03
N HIS A 112 -5.12 0.38 -1.67
CA HIS A 112 -4.95 -1.04 -1.35
C HIS A 112 -6.12 -1.87 -1.86
N ASN A 113 -5.92 -3.18 -1.91
CA ASN A 113 -6.95 -4.16 -2.23
C ASN A 113 -6.86 -5.33 -1.24
N ASP A 114 -6.88 -5.01 0.06
CA ASP A 114 -6.80 -6.00 1.13
C ASP A 114 -7.69 -5.56 2.29
N ARG A 115 -8.70 -6.40 2.60
CA ARG A 115 -9.65 -6.12 3.68
C ARG A 115 -8.99 -6.03 5.06
N ASP A 116 -7.77 -6.54 5.21
CA ASP A 116 -7.04 -6.43 6.48
C ASP A 116 -6.75 -4.97 6.86
N PHE A 117 -6.78 -4.03 5.90
CA PHE A 117 -6.66 -2.61 6.18
C PHE A 117 -7.96 -1.96 6.68
N ASP A 118 -9.11 -2.59 6.48
CA ASP A 118 -10.41 -2.00 6.83
C ASP A 118 -10.52 -1.63 8.32
N PRO A 119 -10.09 -2.48 9.28
CA PRO A 119 -10.13 -2.08 10.69
C PRO A 119 -9.22 -0.90 11.00
N ILE A 120 -8.10 -0.77 10.31
CA ILE A 120 -7.17 0.34 10.51
C ILE A 120 -7.81 1.64 10.01
N GLU A 121 -8.50 1.58 8.89
CA GLU A 121 -9.26 2.72 8.38
C GLU A 121 -10.37 3.11 9.37
N THR A 122 -11.15 2.13 9.83
CA THR A 122 -12.31 2.38 10.70
C THR A 122 -11.92 2.94 12.04
N TYR A 123 -10.87 2.40 12.67
CA TYR A 123 -10.57 2.68 14.08
C TYR A 123 -9.32 3.53 14.31
N CYS A 124 -8.43 3.63 13.34
CA CYS A 124 -7.11 4.22 13.55
C CYS A 124 -6.82 5.44 12.64
N GLY A 125 -7.79 5.88 11.86
CA GLY A 125 -7.65 7.09 11.08
C GLY A 125 -6.83 6.97 9.81
N LEU A 126 -6.64 5.73 9.30
CA LEU A 126 -5.98 5.54 8.00
C LEU A 126 -6.84 6.13 6.90
N LYS A 127 -6.27 6.99 6.07
CA LYS A 127 -6.94 7.51 4.88
C LYS A 127 -6.75 6.52 3.75
N VAL A 128 -7.82 6.22 3.03
CA VAL A 128 -7.83 5.24 1.93
C VAL A 128 -8.35 5.90 0.67
N VAL A 129 -7.73 5.61 -0.46
CA VAL A 129 -8.21 6.09 -1.76
C VAL A 129 -9.52 5.39 -2.09
N ARG A 130 -10.56 6.18 -2.33
CA ARG A 130 -11.86 5.62 -2.75
C ARG A 130 -11.81 5.34 -4.24
N VAL A 131 -12.12 4.10 -4.60
CA VAL A 131 -12.18 3.68 -6.00
C VAL A 131 -13.63 3.48 -6.41
N SER A 132 -13.91 3.79 -7.67
CA SER A 132 -15.25 3.64 -8.20
C SER A 132 -15.49 2.17 -8.51
N LYS A 133 -16.31 1.51 -7.68
CA LYS A 133 -16.81 0.16 -7.97
C LYS A 133 -18.06 0.31 -8.82
N LYS A 134 -17.87 0.45 -10.14
CA LYS A 134 -19.02 0.47 -11.03
C LYS A 134 -19.68 -0.90 -11.01
N PRO A 135 -21.02 -0.97 -10.77
CA PRO A 135 -21.69 -2.23 -10.92
C PRO A 135 -21.47 -2.76 -12.34
N ILE A 136 -21.17 -4.06 -12.43
CA ILE A 136 -21.09 -4.74 -13.71
C ILE A 136 -22.53 -4.85 -14.23
N GLY A 137 -22.79 -4.13 -15.28
CA GLY A 137 -24.15 -4.17 -15.79
C GLY A 137 -24.25 -3.51 -17.10
#